data_e0dbe71e0b4ef85aaed4cb550fe9f315
#
_entry.id   e0dbe71e0b4ef85aaed4cb550fe9f315
#
_cell.length_a   1.000
_cell.length_b   1.000
_cell.length_c   1.000
_cell.angle_alpha   90.00
_cell.angle_beta   90.00
_cell.angle_gamma   90.00
#
_symmetry.space_group_name_H-M   'P 1'
#
loop_
_entity.id
_entity.type
_entity.pdbx_description
1 polymer ?
#
loop_
_entity_poly.entity_id
_entity_poly.type
_entity_poly.pdbx_seq_one_letter_code
_entity_poly.pdbx_strand_id
1 'polypeptide(L)'
;MTAVTSNRNEQWKQEKDGLDIFGEIEALSGKAFSELDPGDVERLKWAGIYAQRPRDGHFLVRVKLPSGTLSAAQAEVLADLAHAYGRDEVQITIRQAVQIHNITLRDAVVIRRALAEAGLSSVEACGDVPRTILGNPLMGVDPEELLDTTPLVEETYLFFLGNRDFSNLPRKFKVSISANPHDAGFARINDLAFVPARRAGETGFHAYVGGGLSAEPYLAQKLPFFIRPEEVLPVARAVATLFRDEGYREKRNHCRLKYLVADLGIETVAAKITAQTGTLEAGGEEITAPWQYGRFYGVHAQKQPGLSYVGVHLAKGHIEAADLRAFAGLAKIYGTGRLRTTNSQNLILLDIPAERLDALLAEELFKRYPLQPGLFSGYASSCTGNAYCNFAPIETKDRLQQLTQALDAAFPAADVPVRINLTGCFHSCAQPQIADIGLTGGRAKVDGEVTPVYTVQVGGSLGPDAAYAQPLAGRVADAKLLAALCALVAHYFAVREAGEAFHETVRRTPLADWQAVLAPYLV
;
A
#
# COMPACT_ATOMS: atom_id res chain seq x y z
N MET A 1 -7.32 25.31 -30.60
CA MET A 1 -7.79 23.91 -30.77
C MET A 1 -6.85 23.04 -29.95
N THR A 2 -7.29 22.55 -28.78
CA THR A 2 -6.54 21.57 -28.00
C THR A 2 -6.45 20.28 -28.80
N ALA A 3 -5.24 19.79 -29.03
CA ALA A 3 -5.03 18.53 -29.73
C ALA A 3 -5.82 17.42 -29.03
N VAL A 4 -6.61 16.65 -29.80
CA VAL A 4 -7.38 15.53 -29.27
C VAL A 4 -6.39 14.48 -28.78
N THR A 5 -6.26 14.32 -27.46
CA THR A 5 -5.37 13.32 -26.88
C THR A 5 -5.85 11.90 -27.22
N SER A 6 -4.90 11.00 -27.49
CA SER A 6 -5.20 9.56 -27.68
C SER A 6 -5.53 8.85 -26.35
N ASN A 7 -5.28 9.49 -25.21
CA ASN A 7 -5.56 8.97 -23.88
C ASN A 7 -7.05 9.12 -23.54
N ARG A 8 -7.81 8.04 -23.68
CA ARG A 8 -9.26 8.01 -23.44
C ARG A 8 -9.67 8.50 -22.05
N ASN A 9 -8.86 8.26 -21.03
CA ASN A 9 -9.16 8.77 -19.68
C ASN A 9 -9.06 10.29 -19.62
N GLU A 10 -8.13 10.92 -20.35
CA GLU A 10 -8.06 12.39 -20.43
C GLU A 10 -9.24 12.97 -21.18
N GLN A 11 -9.73 12.30 -22.25
CA GLN A 11 -10.96 12.71 -22.94
C GLN A 11 -12.14 12.74 -21.97
N TRP A 12 -12.36 11.66 -21.21
CA TRP A 12 -13.45 11.62 -20.21
C TRP A 12 -13.31 12.67 -19.11
N LYS A 13 -12.08 13.00 -18.68
CA LYS A 13 -11.85 14.07 -17.69
C LYS A 13 -12.05 15.48 -18.25
N GLN A 14 -11.87 15.67 -19.56
CA GLN A 14 -12.18 16.93 -20.25
C GLN A 14 -13.69 17.13 -20.43
N GLU A 15 -14.45 16.05 -20.64
CA GLU A 15 -15.90 16.10 -20.75
C GLU A 15 -16.57 16.48 -19.43
N LYS A 16 -16.09 15.91 -18.31
CA LYS A 16 -16.68 16.10 -16.98
C LYS A 16 -15.69 15.77 -15.88
N ASP A 17 -15.62 16.61 -14.84
CA ASP A 17 -14.79 16.33 -13.66
C ASP A 17 -15.22 15.04 -12.97
N GLY A 18 -14.25 14.28 -12.45
CA GLY A 18 -14.54 13.01 -11.79
C GLY A 18 -15.41 13.14 -10.54
N LEU A 19 -15.34 14.28 -9.84
CA LEU A 19 -16.18 14.55 -8.66
C LEU A 19 -17.66 14.83 -9.00
N ASP A 20 -17.99 15.14 -10.26
CA ASP A 20 -19.39 15.36 -10.65
C ASP A 20 -20.21 14.07 -10.60
N ILE A 21 -19.56 12.90 -10.62
CA ILE A 21 -20.21 11.59 -10.51
C ILE A 21 -21.09 11.46 -9.25
N PHE A 22 -20.75 12.20 -8.18
CA PHE A 22 -21.50 12.13 -6.92
C PHE A 22 -22.96 12.50 -7.03
N GLY A 23 -23.31 13.41 -7.93
CA GLY A 23 -24.70 13.78 -8.24
C GLY A 23 -25.45 12.77 -9.09
N GLU A 24 -24.76 11.79 -9.66
CA GLU A 24 -25.32 10.88 -10.67
C GLU A 24 -25.40 9.41 -10.21
N ILE A 25 -24.67 9.03 -9.15
CA ILE A 25 -24.58 7.62 -8.70
C ILE A 25 -25.95 7.02 -8.46
N GLU A 26 -26.88 7.77 -7.88
CA GLU A 26 -28.24 7.28 -7.59
C GLU A 26 -29.01 6.96 -8.89
N ALA A 27 -28.96 7.85 -9.89
CA ALA A 27 -29.57 7.61 -11.19
C ALA A 27 -28.88 6.45 -11.94
N LEU A 28 -27.56 6.37 -11.88
CA LEU A 28 -26.79 5.27 -12.48
C LEU A 28 -27.10 3.92 -11.83
N SER A 29 -27.42 3.90 -10.53
CA SER A 29 -27.73 2.68 -9.79
C SER A 29 -29.00 1.97 -10.24
N GLY A 30 -29.89 2.68 -10.95
CA GLY A 30 -31.09 2.12 -11.56
C GLY A 30 -30.88 1.42 -12.90
N LYS A 31 -29.67 1.56 -13.51
CA LYS A 31 -29.34 1.01 -14.83
C LYS A 31 -28.69 -0.37 -14.72
N ALA A 32 -28.86 -1.20 -15.73
CA ALA A 32 -28.04 -2.40 -15.89
C ALA A 32 -26.59 -2.02 -16.20
N PHE A 33 -25.62 -2.86 -15.83
CA PHE A 33 -24.20 -2.57 -16.06
C PHE A 33 -23.86 -2.34 -17.54
N SER A 34 -24.53 -3.06 -18.44
CA SER A 34 -24.37 -2.91 -19.89
C SER A 34 -24.89 -1.59 -20.46
N GLU A 35 -25.71 -0.87 -19.69
CA GLU A 35 -26.29 0.44 -20.07
C GLU A 35 -25.48 1.61 -19.52
N LEU A 36 -24.48 1.34 -18.66
CA LEU A 36 -23.61 2.38 -18.12
C LEU A 36 -22.63 2.88 -19.16
N ASP A 37 -22.52 4.21 -19.28
CA ASP A 37 -21.48 4.81 -20.11
C ASP A 37 -20.07 4.45 -19.58
N PRO A 38 -19.14 4.02 -20.43
CA PRO A 38 -17.77 3.69 -20.00
C PRO A 38 -17.03 4.82 -19.28
N GLY A 39 -17.31 6.10 -19.62
CA GLY A 39 -16.75 7.25 -18.94
C GLY A 39 -17.30 7.40 -17.53
N ASP A 40 -18.59 7.11 -17.31
CA ASP A 40 -19.18 7.13 -15.97
C ASP A 40 -18.65 5.97 -15.11
N VAL A 41 -18.49 4.78 -15.68
CA VAL A 41 -17.81 3.66 -14.98
C VAL A 41 -16.38 4.03 -14.58
N GLU A 42 -15.67 4.81 -15.40
CA GLU A 42 -14.35 5.33 -15.02
C GLU A 42 -14.44 6.40 -13.92
N ARG A 43 -15.42 7.32 -14.00
CA ARG A 43 -15.65 8.38 -13.01
C ARG A 43 -16.11 7.85 -11.65
N LEU A 44 -16.80 6.70 -11.59
CA LEU A 44 -17.13 6.04 -10.31
C LEU A 44 -15.91 5.81 -9.41
N LYS A 45 -14.72 5.75 -9.98
CA LYS A 45 -13.47 5.65 -9.22
C LYS A 45 -13.21 6.84 -8.29
N TRP A 46 -13.68 8.04 -8.64
CA TRP A 46 -13.61 9.22 -7.77
C TRP A 46 -14.49 9.07 -6.52
N ALA A 47 -15.57 8.31 -6.64
CA ALA A 47 -16.38 7.91 -5.49
C ALA A 47 -15.83 6.69 -4.73
N GLY A 48 -14.64 6.19 -5.11
CA GLY A 48 -14.04 5.00 -4.52
C GLY A 48 -14.66 3.69 -4.99
N ILE A 49 -15.51 3.73 -6.02
CA ILE A 49 -16.25 2.59 -6.55
C ILE A 49 -15.51 2.05 -7.77
N TYR A 50 -15.21 0.75 -7.78
CA TYR A 50 -14.50 0.08 -8.87
C TYR A 50 -15.31 -1.08 -9.43
N ALA A 51 -15.53 -1.10 -10.74
CA ALA A 51 -16.05 -2.30 -11.40
C ALA A 51 -15.03 -3.44 -11.28
N GLN A 52 -15.44 -4.55 -10.70
CA GLN A 52 -14.59 -5.72 -10.47
C GLN A 52 -14.80 -6.81 -11.51
N ARG A 53 -14.03 -7.88 -11.44
CA ARG A 53 -14.23 -9.11 -12.21
C ARG A 53 -15.18 -10.05 -11.46
N PRO A 54 -16.10 -10.75 -12.17
CA PRO A 54 -16.47 -10.50 -13.57
C PRO A 54 -17.15 -9.13 -13.73
N ARG A 55 -17.09 -8.55 -14.93
CA ARG A 55 -17.74 -7.26 -15.23
C ARG A 55 -19.23 -7.45 -15.52
N ASP A 56 -19.97 -7.81 -14.49
CA ASP A 56 -21.37 -8.21 -14.53
C ASP A 56 -22.30 -7.33 -13.68
N GLY A 57 -21.78 -6.20 -13.20
CA GLY A 57 -22.51 -5.28 -12.32
C GLY A 57 -22.07 -5.31 -10.88
N HIS A 58 -21.05 -6.12 -10.55
CA HIS A 58 -20.44 -6.07 -9.23
C HIS A 58 -19.26 -5.08 -9.18
N PHE A 59 -19.15 -4.42 -8.04
CA PHE A 59 -18.16 -3.41 -7.75
C PHE A 59 -17.48 -3.68 -6.41
N LEU A 60 -16.41 -2.95 -6.14
CA LEU A 60 -15.87 -2.77 -4.80
C LEU A 60 -15.99 -1.31 -4.38
N VAL A 61 -16.13 -1.06 -3.10
CA VAL A 61 -15.89 0.24 -2.47
C VAL A 61 -14.56 0.21 -1.74
N ARG A 62 -13.74 1.26 -1.93
CA ARG A 62 -12.53 1.49 -1.15
C ARG A 62 -12.72 2.65 -0.20
N VAL A 63 -12.43 2.42 1.08
CA VAL A 63 -12.54 3.40 2.16
C VAL A 63 -11.14 3.92 2.49
N LYS A 64 -10.96 5.23 2.52
CA LYS A 64 -9.71 5.89 2.93
C LYS A 64 -9.56 5.80 4.45
N LEU A 65 -8.40 5.37 4.91
CA LEU A 65 -7.97 5.43 6.31
C LEU A 65 -6.59 6.08 6.34
N PRO A 66 -6.49 7.40 6.58
CA PRO A 66 -5.20 8.09 6.64
C PRO A 66 -4.27 7.43 7.67
N SER A 67 -3.10 6.98 7.21
CA SER A 67 -2.14 6.17 7.99
C SER A 67 -2.77 5.01 8.78
N GLY A 68 -3.87 4.45 8.26
CA GLY A 68 -4.55 3.32 8.86
C GLY A 68 -5.40 3.64 10.09
N THR A 69 -5.65 4.91 10.39
CA THR A 69 -6.44 5.32 11.56
C THR A 69 -7.87 4.81 11.49
N LEU A 70 -8.30 4.11 12.53
CA LEU A 70 -9.62 3.49 12.63
C LEU A 70 -10.08 3.47 14.08
N SER A 71 -11.31 3.91 14.35
CA SER A 71 -11.95 3.71 15.66
C SER A 71 -12.74 2.41 15.69
N ALA A 72 -13.01 1.88 16.87
CA ALA A 72 -13.84 0.70 17.04
C ALA A 72 -15.25 0.90 16.47
N ALA A 73 -15.85 2.08 16.65
CA ALA A 73 -17.16 2.40 16.07
C ALA A 73 -17.12 2.38 14.53
N GLN A 74 -16.05 2.91 13.92
CA GLN A 74 -15.84 2.85 12.49
C GLN A 74 -15.62 1.41 11.98
N ALA A 75 -14.87 0.60 12.76
CA ALA A 75 -14.66 -0.81 12.43
C ALA A 75 -15.96 -1.62 12.48
N GLU A 76 -16.84 -1.34 13.43
CA GLU A 76 -18.19 -1.93 13.50
C GLU A 76 -19.03 -1.56 12.28
N VAL A 77 -19.03 -0.29 11.86
CA VAL A 77 -19.73 0.14 10.63
C VAL A 77 -19.18 -0.57 9.41
N LEU A 78 -17.85 -0.70 9.27
CA LEU A 78 -17.24 -1.45 8.15
C LEU A 78 -17.64 -2.93 8.18
N ALA A 79 -17.70 -3.54 9.35
CA ALA A 79 -18.17 -4.91 9.53
C ALA A 79 -19.64 -5.09 9.13
N ASP A 80 -20.53 -4.16 9.56
CA ASP A 80 -21.95 -4.17 9.20
C ASP A 80 -22.15 -4.03 7.69
N LEU A 81 -21.42 -3.13 7.06
CA LEU A 81 -21.50 -2.91 5.63
C LEU A 81 -20.99 -4.13 4.85
N ALA A 82 -19.93 -4.78 5.32
CA ALA A 82 -19.40 -5.99 4.69
C ALA A 82 -20.36 -7.18 4.85
N HIS A 83 -21.00 -7.30 6.01
CA HIS A 83 -22.02 -8.31 6.27
C HIS A 83 -23.27 -8.12 5.39
N ALA A 84 -23.78 -6.89 5.34
CA ALA A 84 -25.03 -6.60 4.64
C ALA A 84 -24.90 -6.60 3.11
N TYR A 85 -23.78 -6.15 2.57
CA TYR A 85 -23.59 -5.85 1.14
C TYR A 85 -22.37 -6.53 0.50
N GLY A 86 -21.32 -6.83 1.27
CA GLY A 86 -20.14 -7.58 0.83
C GLY A 86 -20.31 -9.08 1.10
N ARG A 87 -19.28 -9.87 0.87
CA ARG A 87 -19.34 -11.33 1.14
C ARG A 87 -18.84 -11.66 2.55
N ASP A 88 -19.36 -10.99 3.58
CA ASP A 88 -18.93 -11.13 4.98
C ASP A 88 -17.43 -10.91 5.21
N GLU A 89 -16.74 -10.24 4.27
CA GLU A 89 -15.30 -10.01 4.40
C GLU A 89 -14.90 -8.57 4.12
N VAL A 90 -13.85 -8.14 4.79
CA VAL A 90 -13.17 -6.87 4.60
C VAL A 90 -11.72 -7.16 4.20
N GLN A 91 -11.21 -6.42 3.21
CA GLN A 91 -9.80 -6.53 2.79
C GLN A 91 -9.02 -5.27 3.18
N ILE A 92 -7.93 -5.45 3.91
CA ILE A 92 -6.96 -4.41 4.18
C ILE A 92 -5.95 -4.34 3.03
N THR A 93 -5.67 -3.13 2.56
CA THR A 93 -4.74 -2.91 1.45
C THR A 93 -3.35 -2.53 1.94
N ILE A 94 -2.32 -2.73 1.09
CA ILE A 94 -0.94 -2.25 1.36
C ILE A 94 -0.82 -0.71 1.46
N ARG A 95 -1.91 0.02 1.33
CA ARG A 95 -1.98 1.47 1.59
C ARG A 95 -2.92 1.77 2.76
N GLN A 96 -2.99 0.88 3.72
CA GLN A 96 -3.74 1.06 4.96
C GLN A 96 -5.23 1.40 4.77
N ALA A 97 -5.77 1.18 3.58
CA ALA A 97 -7.17 1.39 3.23
C ALA A 97 -7.96 0.08 3.34
N VAL A 98 -9.28 0.19 3.42
CA VAL A 98 -10.20 -0.96 3.47
C VAL A 98 -10.96 -1.08 2.15
N GLN A 99 -11.23 -2.31 1.73
CA GLN A 99 -12.09 -2.63 0.58
C GLN A 99 -13.21 -3.58 1.01
N ILE A 100 -14.43 -3.28 0.52
CA ILE A 100 -15.59 -4.16 0.56
C ILE A 100 -15.90 -4.53 -0.88
N HIS A 101 -15.91 -5.83 -1.17
CA HIS A 101 -16.08 -6.40 -2.50
C HIS A 101 -17.51 -6.90 -2.75
N ASN A 102 -17.83 -7.19 -4.00
CA ASN A 102 -19.08 -7.82 -4.47
C ASN A 102 -20.36 -6.98 -4.21
N ILE A 103 -20.25 -5.69 -4.06
CA ILE A 103 -21.39 -4.80 -3.92
C ILE A 103 -21.99 -4.48 -5.30
N THR A 104 -23.29 -4.13 -5.32
CA THR A 104 -23.92 -3.52 -6.48
C THR A 104 -23.80 -1.99 -6.42
N LEU A 105 -24.14 -1.29 -7.52
CA LEU A 105 -24.13 0.17 -7.51
C LEU A 105 -25.23 0.75 -6.61
N ARG A 106 -26.34 0.03 -6.40
CA ARG A 106 -27.38 0.37 -5.41
C ARG A 106 -26.86 0.31 -3.99
N ASP A 107 -26.12 -0.75 -3.67
CA ASP A 107 -25.49 -0.89 -2.34
C ASP A 107 -24.49 0.24 -2.09
N ALA A 108 -23.74 0.63 -3.13
CA ALA A 108 -22.76 1.71 -3.03
C ALA A 108 -23.39 3.05 -2.59
N VAL A 109 -24.64 3.34 -2.96
CA VAL A 109 -25.37 4.54 -2.50
C VAL A 109 -25.56 4.49 -0.98
N VAL A 110 -26.03 3.36 -0.46
CA VAL A 110 -26.27 3.16 0.98
C VAL A 110 -24.94 3.13 1.75
N ILE A 111 -23.96 2.38 1.26
CA ILE A 111 -22.63 2.26 1.87
C ILE A 111 -21.99 3.63 2.03
N ARG A 112 -22.01 4.47 0.99
CA ARG A 112 -21.39 5.80 1.05
C ARG A 112 -22.05 6.71 2.07
N ARG A 113 -23.37 6.64 2.24
CA ARG A 113 -24.09 7.40 3.26
C ARG A 113 -23.66 6.96 4.66
N ALA A 114 -23.67 5.65 4.92
CA ALA A 114 -23.26 5.10 6.21
C ALA A 114 -21.78 5.41 6.54
N LEU A 115 -20.89 5.37 5.54
CA LEU A 115 -19.49 5.78 5.73
C LEU A 115 -19.39 7.25 6.13
N ALA A 116 -20.13 8.15 5.48
CA ALA A 116 -20.11 9.58 5.79
C ALA A 116 -20.64 9.85 7.22
N GLU A 117 -21.72 9.19 7.64
CA GLU A 117 -22.27 9.26 9.00
C GLU A 117 -21.27 8.78 10.07
N ALA A 118 -20.42 7.82 9.72
CA ALA A 118 -19.35 7.33 10.60
C ALA A 118 -18.05 8.18 10.53
N GLY A 119 -18.03 9.27 9.77
CA GLY A 119 -16.82 10.08 9.56
C GLY A 119 -15.76 9.39 8.69
N LEU A 120 -16.15 8.39 7.88
CA LEU A 120 -15.32 7.70 6.91
C LEU A 120 -15.57 8.22 5.50
N SER A 121 -14.62 8.04 4.60
CA SER A 121 -14.76 8.50 3.22
C SER A 121 -14.24 7.50 2.20
N SER A 122 -14.99 7.32 1.12
CA SER A 122 -14.55 6.67 -0.10
C SER A 122 -14.17 7.66 -1.21
N VAL A 123 -14.38 8.96 -0.97
CA VAL A 123 -14.11 10.05 -1.92
C VAL A 123 -12.65 10.00 -2.35
N GLU A 124 -12.40 9.95 -3.66
CA GLU A 124 -11.05 9.93 -4.24
C GLU A 124 -10.13 8.79 -3.71
N ALA A 125 -10.71 7.71 -3.18
CA ALA A 125 -9.92 6.54 -2.83
C ALA A 125 -9.30 5.85 -4.06
N CYS A 126 -9.82 6.19 -5.23
CA CYS A 126 -9.38 5.75 -6.56
C CYS A 126 -9.37 6.92 -7.55
N GLY A 127 -8.96 6.70 -8.81
CA GLY A 127 -8.93 7.76 -9.84
C GLY A 127 -7.54 8.41 -10.01
N ASP A 128 -7.50 9.47 -10.77
CA ASP A 128 -6.30 10.28 -11.02
C ASP A 128 -6.26 11.48 -10.08
N VAL A 129 -6.08 11.18 -8.81
CA VAL A 129 -6.23 12.09 -7.67
C VAL A 129 -5.18 11.78 -6.61
N PRO A 130 -5.01 12.65 -5.61
CA PRO A 130 -4.29 12.31 -4.39
C PRO A 130 -4.96 11.14 -3.67
N ARG A 131 -4.16 10.10 -3.38
CA ARG A 131 -4.63 8.87 -2.75
C ARG A 131 -4.60 8.98 -1.24
N THR A 132 -5.10 7.96 -0.54
CA THR A 132 -4.93 7.85 0.92
C THR A 132 -3.50 8.20 1.32
N ILE A 133 -3.35 9.13 2.26
CA ILE A 133 -2.05 9.49 2.84
C ILE A 133 -1.54 8.29 3.63
N LEU A 134 -0.38 7.81 3.27
CA LEU A 134 0.30 6.69 3.92
C LEU A 134 1.21 7.23 5.01
N GLY A 135 1.45 6.48 6.06
CA GLY A 135 2.40 6.85 7.11
C GLY A 135 2.74 5.68 8.01
N ASN A 136 3.39 5.99 9.13
CA ASN A 136 3.64 5.02 10.17
C ASN A 136 2.30 4.54 10.78
N PRO A 137 1.97 3.24 10.76
CA PRO A 137 0.77 2.72 11.43
C PRO A 137 0.72 3.06 12.93
N LEU A 138 1.89 3.26 13.55
CA LEU A 138 2.04 3.57 14.96
C LEU A 138 2.17 5.07 15.25
N MET A 139 1.89 5.95 14.28
CA MET A 139 1.97 7.40 14.52
C MET A 139 1.19 7.81 15.77
N GLY A 140 1.79 8.64 16.61
CA GLY A 140 1.26 9.10 17.89
C GLY A 140 1.44 8.13 19.05
N VAL A 141 1.92 6.88 18.79
CA VAL A 141 2.16 5.88 19.83
C VAL A 141 3.52 5.18 19.73
N ASP A 142 4.26 5.40 18.66
CA ASP A 142 5.55 4.78 18.38
C ASP A 142 6.64 5.33 19.31
N PRO A 143 7.34 4.49 20.09
CA PRO A 143 8.46 4.94 20.92
C PRO A 143 9.65 5.51 20.11
N GLU A 144 9.78 5.12 18.85
CA GLU A 144 10.89 5.49 17.97
C GLU A 144 10.56 6.66 17.03
N GLU A 145 9.32 7.20 17.06
CA GLU A 145 9.00 8.38 16.23
C GLU A 145 9.60 9.66 16.82
N LEU A 146 10.21 10.47 15.97
CA LEU A 146 10.82 11.74 16.36
C LEU A 146 9.79 12.85 16.56
N LEU A 147 8.63 12.73 15.92
CA LEU A 147 7.54 13.67 15.94
C LEU A 147 6.22 12.93 15.71
N ASP A 148 5.16 13.31 16.43
CA ASP A 148 3.81 12.82 16.13
C ASP A 148 3.31 13.45 14.83
N THR A 149 3.19 12.61 13.79
CA THR A 149 2.74 13.03 12.45
C THR A 149 1.22 13.03 12.30
N THR A 150 0.45 12.69 13.32
CA THR A 150 -1.03 12.62 13.25
C THR A 150 -1.64 13.92 12.73
N PRO A 151 -1.31 15.12 13.26
CA PRO A 151 -1.89 16.37 12.76
C PRO A 151 -1.53 16.65 11.30
N LEU A 152 -0.30 16.35 10.88
CA LEU A 152 0.18 16.60 9.51
C LEU A 152 -0.50 15.69 8.49
N VAL A 153 -0.70 14.43 8.85
CA VAL A 153 -1.45 13.45 8.03
C VAL A 153 -2.90 13.89 7.88
N GLU A 154 -3.55 14.29 8.97
CA GLU A 154 -4.94 14.73 8.97
C GLU A 154 -5.12 16.01 8.15
N GLU A 155 -4.29 17.03 8.38
CA GLU A 155 -4.32 18.28 7.63
C GLU A 155 -4.12 18.05 6.12
N THR A 156 -3.11 17.28 5.75
CA THR A 156 -2.83 16.95 4.34
C THR A 156 -3.98 16.16 3.71
N TYR A 157 -4.57 15.22 4.46
CA TYR A 157 -5.71 14.44 4.01
C TYR A 157 -6.93 15.31 3.74
N LEU A 158 -7.29 16.16 4.71
CA LEU A 158 -8.45 17.05 4.61
C LEU A 158 -8.28 18.10 3.50
N PHE A 159 -7.07 18.61 3.30
CA PHE A 159 -6.77 19.54 2.21
C PHE A 159 -7.05 18.94 0.83
N PHE A 160 -6.65 17.68 0.61
CA PHE A 160 -6.83 17.05 -0.69
C PHE A 160 -8.21 16.38 -0.88
N LEU A 161 -8.96 16.11 0.19
CA LEU A 161 -10.22 15.37 0.12
C LEU A 161 -11.31 16.17 -0.60
N GLY A 162 -11.71 15.73 -1.79
CA GLY A 162 -12.74 16.39 -2.59
C GLY A 162 -12.34 17.77 -3.12
N ASN A 163 -11.05 18.08 -3.11
CA ASN A 163 -10.54 19.35 -3.60
C ASN A 163 -10.48 19.34 -5.13
N ARG A 164 -11.37 20.13 -5.76
CA ARG A 164 -11.50 20.20 -7.22
C ARG A 164 -10.23 20.66 -7.92
N ASP A 165 -9.37 21.45 -7.28
CA ASP A 165 -8.08 21.86 -7.86
C ASP A 165 -7.15 20.67 -8.10
N PHE A 166 -7.37 19.55 -7.41
CA PHE A 166 -6.56 18.34 -7.49
C PHE A 166 -7.36 17.08 -7.89
N SER A 167 -8.62 17.24 -8.28
CA SER A 167 -9.48 16.13 -8.75
C SER A 167 -9.12 15.64 -10.16
N ASN A 168 -8.33 16.40 -10.90
CA ASN A 168 -7.93 16.10 -12.28
C ASN A 168 -6.41 16.13 -12.45
N LEU A 169 -5.70 15.25 -11.75
CA LEU A 169 -4.27 15.05 -11.96
C LEU A 169 -4.00 14.19 -13.21
N PRO A 170 -2.80 14.25 -13.81
CA PRO A 170 -2.42 13.36 -14.91
C PRO A 170 -2.56 11.88 -14.56
N ARG A 171 -2.28 11.51 -13.30
CA ARG A 171 -2.37 10.15 -12.77
C ARG A 171 -2.51 10.20 -11.23
N LYS A 172 -2.75 9.01 -10.61
CA LYS A 172 -2.75 8.88 -9.15
C LYS A 172 -1.49 9.52 -8.54
N PHE A 173 -1.69 10.28 -7.49
CA PHE A 173 -0.65 10.92 -6.69
C PHE A 173 -0.63 10.30 -5.29
N LYS A 174 0.50 9.78 -4.86
CA LYS A 174 0.67 9.05 -3.60
C LYS A 174 1.57 9.83 -2.67
N VAL A 175 1.07 10.15 -1.49
CA VAL A 175 1.82 10.84 -0.44
C VAL A 175 2.06 9.91 0.74
N SER A 176 3.23 10.04 1.36
CA SER A 176 3.60 9.39 2.61
C SER A 176 4.20 10.43 3.57
N ILE A 177 3.79 10.39 4.85
CA ILE A 177 4.31 11.24 5.91
C ILE A 177 4.66 10.34 7.10
N SER A 178 5.93 10.30 7.48
CA SER A 178 6.39 9.47 8.59
C SER A 178 7.58 10.15 9.29
N ALA A 179 7.54 10.19 10.61
CA ALA A 179 8.67 10.61 11.44
C ALA A 179 9.38 9.41 12.11
N ASN A 180 9.14 8.20 11.62
CA ASN A 180 9.81 6.99 12.07
C ASN A 180 11.10 6.77 11.26
N PRO A 181 12.27 6.52 11.88
CA PRO A 181 13.54 6.38 11.19
C PRO A 181 13.68 5.10 10.35
N HIS A 182 12.82 4.10 10.56
CA HIS A 182 12.84 2.80 9.88
C HIS A 182 12.04 2.77 8.57
N ASP A 183 11.78 3.91 7.96
CA ASP A 183 10.99 4.04 6.71
C ASP A 183 9.60 3.35 6.77
N ALA A 184 8.90 3.50 7.89
CA ALA A 184 7.55 2.92 8.07
C ALA A 184 6.53 3.43 7.03
N GLY A 185 6.80 4.55 6.36
CA GLY A 185 5.99 5.14 5.31
C GLY A 185 6.32 4.69 3.88
N PHE A 186 7.34 3.86 3.67
CA PHE A 186 7.79 3.41 2.34
C PHE A 186 8.12 4.58 1.41
N ALA A 187 8.96 5.50 1.87
CA ALA A 187 9.19 6.80 1.26
C ALA A 187 9.60 6.70 -0.21
N ARG A 188 10.60 5.86 -0.52
CA ARG A 188 11.25 5.83 -1.83
C ARG A 188 10.35 5.34 -2.99
N ILE A 189 9.15 4.82 -2.72
CA ILE A 189 8.20 4.32 -3.73
C ILE A 189 6.89 5.11 -3.83
N ASN A 190 6.81 6.28 -3.18
CA ASN A 190 5.69 7.21 -3.28
C ASN A 190 6.02 8.38 -4.22
N ASP A 191 5.00 9.05 -4.75
CA ASP A 191 5.18 10.21 -5.62
C ASP A 191 5.76 11.39 -4.84
N LEU A 192 5.40 11.50 -3.55
CA LEU A 192 5.96 12.41 -2.56
C LEU A 192 6.02 11.70 -1.21
N ALA A 193 7.12 11.85 -0.48
CA ALA A 193 7.26 11.32 0.87
C ALA A 193 8.06 12.26 1.76
N PHE A 194 7.66 12.32 3.03
CA PHE A 194 8.37 13.05 4.08
C PHE A 194 8.97 12.04 5.06
N VAL A 195 10.27 12.19 5.33
CA VAL A 195 11.04 11.34 6.25
C VAL A 195 11.69 12.19 7.32
N PRO A 196 11.96 11.67 8.54
CA PRO A 196 12.45 12.49 9.64
C PRO A 196 13.86 13.04 9.37
N ALA A 197 14.04 14.28 9.76
CA ALA A 197 15.33 14.99 9.68
C ALA A 197 15.51 15.92 10.88
N ARG A 198 16.75 16.31 11.13
CA ARG A 198 17.12 17.34 12.11
C ARG A 198 17.97 18.42 11.49
N ARG A 199 17.77 19.66 11.92
CA ARG A 199 18.58 20.80 11.53
C ARG A 199 18.66 21.79 12.69
N ALA A 200 19.87 22.15 13.12
CA ALA A 200 20.11 23.09 14.20
C ALA A 200 19.31 22.80 15.50
N GLY A 201 19.09 21.51 15.82
CA GLY A 201 18.32 21.08 16.98
C GLY A 201 16.80 20.96 16.75
N GLU A 202 16.27 21.48 15.65
CA GLU A 202 14.88 21.31 15.26
C GLU A 202 14.63 19.96 14.61
N THR A 203 13.48 19.33 14.91
CA THR A 203 12.99 18.14 14.23
C THR A 203 12.02 18.53 13.13
N GLY A 204 12.21 18.01 11.96
CA GLY A 204 11.38 18.21 10.77
C GLY A 204 11.56 17.07 9.79
N PHE A 205 11.57 17.40 8.50
CA PHE A 205 11.58 16.39 7.45
C PHE A 205 12.57 16.74 6.33
N HIS A 206 13.00 15.68 5.63
CA HIS A 206 13.38 15.76 4.23
C HIS A 206 12.24 15.22 3.37
N ALA A 207 12.11 15.69 2.14
CA ALA A 207 11.14 15.18 1.19
C ALA A 207 11.82 14.45 0.04
N TYR A 208 11.19 13.36 -0.39
CA TYR A 208 11.53 12.60 -1.57
C TYR A 208 10.41 12.70 -2.61
N VAL A 209 10.75 12.92 -3.89
CA VAL A 209 9.78 13.09 -4.96
C VAL A 209 10.07 12.19 -6.16
N GLY A 210 9.02 11.80 -6.90
CA GLY A 210 9.14 11.04 -8.14
C GLY A 210 9.32 9.55 -7.97
N GLY A 211 8.96 8.98 -6.81
CA GLY A 211 8.97 7.52 -6.64
C GLY A 211 7.76 6.82 -7.24
N GLY A 212 7.94 5.56 -7.59
CA GLY A 212 6.83 4.74 -8.07
C GLY A 212 7.24 3.46 -8.73
N LEU A 213 6.41 2.44 -8.54
CA LEU A 213 6.57 1.11 -9.11
C LEU A 213 5.84 0.99 -10.47
N SER A 214 5.37 -0.17 -10.85
CA SER A 214 4.79 -0.60 -12.13
C SER A 214 5.87 -1.17 -13.06
N ALA A 215 5.65 -1.15 -14.38
CA ALA A 215 6.57 -1.73 -15.34
C ALA A 215 7.98 -1.10 -15.33
N GLU A 216 8.04 0.19 -15.09
CA GLU A 216 9.29 0.96 -15.01
C GLU A 216 9.41 1.59 -13.60
N PRO A 217 10.03 0.93 -12.62
CA PRO A 217 10.14 1.43 -11.26
C PRO A 217 11.19 2.55 -11.15
N TYR A 218 10.87 3.60 -10.35
CA TYR A 218 11.76 4.70 -10.02
C TYR A 218 11.79 4.89 -8.51
N LEU A 219 12.97 4.95 -7.92
CA LEU A 219 13.15 5.42 -6.55
C LEU A 219 13.01 6.94 -6.51
N ALA A 220 12.25 7.44 -5.53
CA ALA A 220 12.11 8.87 -5.30
C ALA A 220 13.47 9.52 -5.03
N GLN A 221 13.65 10.74 -5.52
CA GLN A 221 14.84 11.56 -5.35
C GLN A 221 14.63 12.57 -4.21
N LYS A 222 15.68 12.78 -3.41
CA LYS A 222 15.66 13.69 -2.27
C LYS A 222 15.71 15.15 -2.73
N LEU A 223 14.80 15.97 -2.21
CA LEU A 223 14.87 17.43 -2.35
C LEU A 223 15.97 18.01 -1.43
N PRO A 224 16.66 19.08 -1.82
CA PRO A 224 17.80 19.61 -1.09
C PRO A 224 17.40 20.48 0.12
N PHE A 225 16.20 20.32 0.68
CA PHE A 225 15.64 21.16 1.72
C PHE A 225 15.38 20.40 3.02
N PHE A 226 15.56 21.10 4.14
CA PHE A 226 14.92 20.80 5.41
C PHE A 226 13.53 21.41 5.41
N ILE A 227 12.53 20.68 5.84
CA ILE A 227 11.12 21.05 5.81
C ILE A 227 10.59 21.01 7.24
N ARG A 228 10.12 22.13 7.76
CA ARG A 228 9.48 22.20 9.06
C ARG A 228 8.09 21.55 9.03
N PRO A 229 7.54 21.13 10.17
CA PRO A 229 6.20 20.54 10.21
C PRO A 229 5.13 21.39 9.50
N GLU A 230 5.13 22.70 9.72
CA GLU A 230 4.20 23.65 9.10
C GLU A 230 4.39 23.84 7.58
N GLU A 231 5.54 23.43 7.05
CA GLU A 231 5.86 23.50 5.61
C GLU A 231 5.44 22.22 4.85
N VAL A 232 5.04 21.16 5.55
CA VAL A 232 4.67 19.87 4.93
C VAL A 232 3.51 20.03 3.95
N LEU A 233 2.41 20.66 4.37
CA LEU A 233 1.26 20.88 3.48
C LEU A 233 1.60 21.87 2.33
N PRO A 234 2.23 23.02 2.54
CA PRO A 234 2.72 23.89 1.46
C PRO A 234 3.54 23.15 0.41
N VAL A 235 4.51 22.32 0.83
CA VAL A 235 5.33 21.53 -0.09
C VAL A 235 4.50 20.47 -0.80
N ALA A 236 3.60 19.76 -0.11
CA ALA A 236 2.73 18.76 -0.72
C ALA A 236 1.83 19.38 -1.79
N ARG A 237 1.29 20.57 -1.52
CA ARG A 237 0.50 21.35 -2.47
C ARG A 237 1.33 21.77 -3.68
N ALA A 238 2.55 22.28 -3.47
CA ALA A 238 3.43 22.72 -4.56
C ALA A 238 3.81 21.58 -5.51
N VAL A 239 4.14 20.39 -4.96
CA VAL A 239 4.42 19.19 -5.77
C VAL A 239 3.18 18.71 -6.53
N ALA A 240 2.00 18.71 -5.90
CA ALA A 240 0.76 18.34 -6.56
C ALA A 240 0.38 19.34 -7.67
N THR A 241 0.61 20.64 -7.46
CA THR A 241 0.41 21.70 -8.46
C THR A 241 1.36 21.53 -9.64
N LEU A 242 2.64 21.31 -9.39
CA LEU A 242 3.62 21.00 -10.45
C LEU A 242 3.16 19.80 -11.28
N PHE A 243 2.71 18.73 -10.62
CA PHE A 243 2.23 17.53 -11.29
C PHE A 243 0.95 17.76 -12.09
N ARG A 244 0.00 18.56 -11.56
CA ARG A 244 -1.25 18.93 -12.25
C ARG A 244 -0.97 19.70 -13.53
N ASP A 245 -0.08 20.68 -13.46
CA ASP A 245 0.12 21.70 -14.50
C ASP A 245 1.12 21.24 -15.58
N GLU A 246 2.17 20.49 -15.21
CA GLU A 246 3.24 20.09 -16.11
C GLU A 246 3.33 18.58 -16.34
N GLY A 247 2.57 17.75 -15.60
CA GLY A 247 2.60 16.30 -15.74
C GLY A 247 2.07 15.81 -17.09
N TYR A 248 2.70 14.78 -17.62
CA TYR A 248 2.34 14.19 -18.93
C TYR A 248 0.96 13.56 -18.91
N ARG A 249 0.15 13.80 -19.96
CA ARG A 249 -1.24 13.32 -20.07
C ARG A 249 -1.50 12.46 -21.30
N GLU A 250 -0.64 12.50 -22.31
CA GLU A 250 -0.88 11.89 -23.62
C GLU A 250 -0.91 10.36 -23.57
N LYS A 251 0.10 9.74 -22.94
CA LYS A 251 0.28 8.29 -22.88
C LYS A 251 0.01 7.78 -21.47
N ARG A 252 -1.10 7.07 -21.28
CA ARG A 252 -1.56 6.58 -19.96
C ARG A 252 -0.51 5.84 -19.12
N ASN A 253 0.39 5.09 -19.73
CA ASN A 253 1.49 4.38 -19.07
C ASN A 253 2.65 5.31 -18.71
N HIS A 254 2.71 6.55 -19.22
CA HIS A 254 3.77 7.53 -18.99
C HIS A 254 3.29 8.80 -18.27
N CYS A 255 2.12 8.76 -17.61
CA CYS A 255 1.50 9.91 -16.93
C CYS A 255 1.85 10.04 -15.44
N ARG A 256 2.80 9.28 -14.88
CA ARG A 256 3.17 9.37 -13.45
C ARG A 256 4.18 10.48 -13.22
N LEU A 257 4.11 11.10 -12.02
CA LEU A 257 5.05 12.17 -11.60
C LEU A 257 6.52 11.77 -11.75
N LYS A 258 6.88 10.51 -11.54
CA LYS A 258 8.25 10.01 -11.65
C LYS A 258 8.91 10.30 -12.99
N TYR A 259 8.15 10.30 -14.08
CA TYR A 259 8.67 10.61 -15.42
C TYR A 259 8.97 12.10 -15.56
N LEU A 260 8.06 12.96 -15.09
CA LEU A 260 8.31 14.41 -15.07
C LEU A 260 9.54 14.76 -14.22
N VAL A 261 9.68 14.15 -13.05
CA VAL A 261 10.84 14.38 -12.16
C VAL A 261 12.14 13.89 -12.82
N ALA A 262 12.12 12.73 -13.49
CA ALA A 262 13.29 12.21 -14.19
C ALA A 262 13.74 13.12 -15.36
N ASP A 263 12.80 13.66 -16.12
CA ASP A 263 13.08 14.51 -17.27
C ASP A 263 13.50 15.93 -16.87
N LEU A 264 12.90 16.51 -15.84
CA LEU A 264 13.26 17.84 -15.34
C LEU A 264 14.57 17.86 -14.54
N GLY A 265 14.88 16.76 -13.85
CA GLY A 265 15.94 16.71 -12.85
C GLY A 265 15.54 17.36 -11.52
N ILE A 266 16.15 16.89 -10.43
CA ILE A 266 15.77 17.27 -9.07
C ILE A 266 15.96 18.75 -8.76
N GLU A 267 17.00 19.37 -9.31
CA GLU A 267 17.30 20.80 -9.11
C GLU A 267 16.20 21.69 -9.71
N THR A 268 15.72 21.36 -10.93
CA THR A 268 14.62 22.08 -11.56
C THR A 268 13.32 21.90 -10.78
N VAL A 269 13.05 20.68 -10.32
CA VAL A 269 11.88 20.39 -9.47
C VAL A 269 11.95 21.19 -8.17
N ALA A 270 13.11 21.23 -7.52
CA ALA A 270 13.34 22.03 -6.31
C ALA A 270 13.07 23.51 -6.54
N ALA A 271 13.60 24.09 -7.62
CA ALA A 271 13.37 25.48 -7.98
C ALA A 271 11.88 25.80 -8.23
N LYS A 272 11.14 24.89 -8.88
CA LYS A 272 9.70 25.05 -9.12
C LYS A 272 8.88 24.96 -7.83
N ILE A 273 9.30 24.15 -6.86
CA ILE A 273 8.66 24.06 -5.54
C ILE A 273 8.90 25.36 -4.77
N THR A 274 10.15 25.85 -4.68
CA THR A 274 10.45 27.08 -3.94
C THR A 274 9.82 28.32 -4.57
N ALA A 275 9.57 28.34 -5.87
CA ALA A 275 8.80 29.40 -6.52
C ALA A 275 7.35 29.50 -6.01
N GLN A 276 6.80 28.41 -5.45
CA GLN A 276 5.43 28.37 -4.90
C GLN A 276 5.39 28.47 -3.38
N THR A 277 6.38 27.92 -2.68
CA THR A 277 6.42 27.89 -1.20
C THR A 277 7.17 29.06 -0.58
N GLY A 278 7.96 29.77 -1.37
CA GLY A 278 9.01 30.64 -0.87
C GLY A 278 10.28 29.85 -0.55
N THR A 279 11.27 30.55 0.05
CA THR A 279 12.56 29.95 0.36
C THR A 279 12.43 28.93 1.47
N LEU A 280 12.80 27.68 1.17
CA LEU A 280 12.97 26.61 2.14
C LEU A 280 14.43 26.55 2.59
N GLU A 281 14.67 26.13 3.82
CA GLU A 281 16.02 26.02 4.35
C GLU A 281 16.78 24.85 3.76
N ALA A 282 18.02 25.05 3.36
CA ALA A 282 18.88 23.97 2.86
C ALA A 282 19.53 23.19 4.01
N GLY A 283 19.96 21.97 3.71
CA GLY A 283 20.71 21.11 4.61
C GLY A 283 19.82 20.28 5.55
N GLY A 284 20.33 19.99 6.74
CA GLY A 284 19.73 19.06 7.69
C GLY A 284 20.29 17.65 7.55
N GLU A 285 20.21 16.90 8.63
CA GLU A 285 20.58 15.49 8.71
C GLU A 285 19.33 14.62 8.69
N GLU A 286 19.27 13.64 7.77
CA GLU A 286 18.21 12.66 7.74
C GLU A 286 18.42 11.63 8.85
N ILE A 287 17.39 11.39 9.64
CA ILE A 287 17.45 10.40 10.72
C ILE A 287 16.92 9.08 10.18
N THR A 288 17.82 8.15 9.97
CA THR A 288 17.52 6.86 9.35
C THR A 288 18.03 5.70 10.19
N ALA A 289 17.33 4.58 10.10
CA ALA A 289 17.70 3.28 10.64
C ALA A 289 17.38 2.17 9.62
N PRO A 290 17.86 0.95 9.79
CA PRO A 290 17.53 -0.14 8.90
C PRO A 290 16.04 -0.33 8.73
N TRP A 291 15.59 -0.56 7.49
CA TRP A 291 14.18 -0.70 7.18
C TRP A 291 13.53 -1.87 7.93
N GLN A 292 12.40 -1.63 8.56
CA GLN A 292 11.63 -2.62 9.28
C GLN A 292 10.28 -2.85 8.58
N TYR A 293 10.22 -3.89 7.76
CA TYR A 293 8.99 -4.28 7.08
C TYR A 293 8.10 -5.09 8.02
N GLY A 294 6.82 -4.67 8.16
CA GLY A 294 5.79 -5.49 8.80
C GLY A 294 5.96 -5.75 10.30
N ARG A 295 6.84 -5.04 11.00
CA ARG A 295 7.22 -5.27 12.40
C ARG A 295 6.15 -4.91 13.43
N PHE A 296 4.89 -5.15 13.13
CA PHE A 296 3.81 -4.73 14.02
C PHE A 296 3.13 -5.91 14.72
N TYR A 297 3.69 -7.13 14.63
CA TYR A 297 3.12 -8.31 15.24
C TYR A 297 3.48 -8.43 16.71
N GLY A 298 2.54 -9.01 17.50
CA GLY A 298 2.77 -9.27 18.90
C GLY A 298 2.46 -8.08 19.80
N VAL A 299 3.03 -8.14 20.99
CA VAL A 299 2.81 -7.13 22.04
C VAL A 299 4.05 -6.26 22.16
N HIS A 300 3.84 -4.95 22.10
CA HIS A 300 4.91 -3.98 22.22
C HIS A 300 4.47 -2.77 23.07
N ALA A 301 5.41 -2.17 23.79
CA ALA A 301 5.17 -0.93 24.50
C ALA A 301 4.91 0.23 23.53
N GLN A 302 3.98 1.11 23.91
CA GLN A 302 3.81 2.42 23.28
C GLN A 302 4.72 3.46 23.94
N LYS A 303 4.87 4.64 23.31
CA LYS A 303 5.57 5.76 23.95
C LYS A 303 4.86 6.29 25.20
N GLN A 304 3.55 6.04 25.33
CA GLN A 304 2.78 6.36 26.53
C GLN A 304 3.08 5.32 27.61
N PRO A 305 3.55 5.74 28.80
CA PRO A 305 3.92 4.81 29.88
C PRO A 305 2.74 3.90 30.29
N GLY A 306 3.01 2.62 30.45
CA GLY A 306 2.02 1.62 30.90
C GLY A 306 1.03 1.17 29.83
N LEU A 307 1.13 1.68 28.59
CA LEU A 307 0.30 1.26 27.46
C LEU A 307 1.08 0.41 26.46
N SER A 308 0.39 -0.56 25.88
CA SER A 308 0.91 -1.43 24.82
C SER A 308 0.02 -1.37 23.58
N TYR A 309 0.60 -1.73 22.43
CA TYR A 309 -0.18 -2.13 21.26
C TYR A 309 -0.06 -3.63 21.03
N VAL A 310 -1.09 -4.19 20.41
CA VAL A 310 -1.16 -5.61 20.05
C VAL A 310 -1.43 -5.73 18.56
N GLY A 311 -0.44 -6.21 17.82
CA GLY A 311 -0.53 -6.41 16.38
C GLY A 311 -0.86 -7.85 16.03
N VAL A 312 -1.86 -8.04 15.16
CA VAL A 312 -2.34 -9.36 14.72
C VAL A 312 -2.10 -9.55 13.23
N HIS A 313 -1.72 -10.77 12.87
CA HIS A 313 -1.55 -11.15 11.47
C HIS A 313 -2.91 -11.50 10.84
N LEU A 314 -3.20 -10.86 9.71
CA LEU A 314 -4.34 -11.19 8.87
C LEU A 314 -3.85 -11.91 7.61
N ALA A 315 -4.06 -13.20 7.54
CA ALA A 315 -3.72 -13.96 6.34
C ALA A 315 -4.36 -13.32 5.09
N LYS A 316 -3.57 -13.07 4.06
CA LYS A 316 -4.04 -12.42 2.82
C LYS A 316 -4.56 -10.97 2.99
N GLY A 317 -4.42 -10.37 4.17
CA GLY A 317 -5.04 -9.09 4.49
C GLY A 317 -6.57 -9.15 4.53
N HIS A 318 -7.16 -10.33 4.75
CA HIS A 318 -8.59 -10.56 4.87
C HIS A 318 -8.99 -10.70 6.33
N ILE A 319 -10.16 -10.18 6.66
CA ILE A 319 -10.81 -10.38 7.94
C ILE A 319 -12.31 -10.54 7.72
N GLU A 320 -12.92 -11.53 8.34
CA GLU A 320 -14.37 -11.71 8.33
C GLU A 320 -15.06 -10.56 9.06
N ALA A 321 -16.25 -10.18 8.61
CA ALA A 321 -17.01 -9.08 9.21
C ALA A 321 -17.26 -9.30 10.70
N ALA A 322 -17.64 -10.52 11.09
CA ALA A 322 -17.84 -10.88 12.50
C ALA A 322 -16.56 -10.70 13.34
N ASP A 323 -15.41 -11.06 12.79
CA ASP A 323 -14.12 -10.96 13.48
C ASP A 323 -13.63 -9.51 13.58
N LEU A 324 -13.84 -8.69 12.53
CA LEU A 324 -13.55 -7.25 12.61
C LEU A 324 -14.39 -6.59 13.72
N ARG A 325 -15.68 -6.96 13.82
CA ARG A 325 -16.56 -6.50 14.89
C ARG A 325 -16.06 -6.97 16.26
N ALA A 326 -15.60 -8.23 16.37
CA ALA A 326 -15.07 -8.77 17.61
C ALA A 326 -13.79 -8.00 18.03
N PHE A 327 -12.85 -7.74 17.11
CA PHE A 327 -11.68 -6.91 17.42
C PHE A 327 -12.05 -5.47 17.83
N ALA A 328 -13.08 -4.88 17.22
CA ALA A 328 -13.60 -3.58 17.64
C ALA A 328 -14.13 -3.64 19.09
N GLY A 329 -14.84 -4.71 19.45
CA GLY A 329 -15.29 -4.97 20.81
C GLY A 329 -14.13 -5.10 21.80
N LEU A 330 -13.12 -5.91 21.47
CA LEU A 330 -11.92 -6.07 22.29
C LEU A 330 -11.17 -4.75 22.47
N ALA A 331 -11.03 -3.94 21.43
CA ALA A 331 -10.40 -2.62 21.53
C ALA A 331 -11.14 -1.68 22.50
N LYS A 332 -12.48 -1.76 22.58
CA LYS A 332 -13.28 -0.99 23.56
C LYS A 332 -13.16 -1.53 24.98
N ILE A 333 -13.16 -2.86 25.14
CA ILE A 333 -13.13 -3.52 26.45
C ILE A 333 -11.76 -3.36 27.12
N TYR A 334 -10.70 -3.59 26.34
CA TYR A 334 -9.33 -3.69 26.87
C TYR A 334 -8.51 -2.41 26.68
N GLY A 335 -8.87 -1.56 25.71
CA GLY A 335 -8.17 -0.32 25.39
C GLY A 335 -9.10 0.89 25.32
N THR A 336 -8.74 1.85 24.47
CA THR A 336 -9.52 3.08 24.24
C THR A 336 -10.43 3.00 23.01
N GLY A 337 -10.53 1.85 22.35
CA GLY A 337 -11.29 1.68 21.12
C GLY A 337 -10.54 2.18 19.87
N ARG A 338 -9.23 2.33 19.93
CA ARG A 338 -8.40 2.71 18.78
C ARG A 338 -7.77 1.49 18.10
N LEU A 339 -7.86 1.46 16.78
CA LEU A 339 -7.25 0.45 15.93
C LEU A 339 -6.39 1.11 14.84
N ARG A 340 -5.54 0.32 14.21
CA ARG A 340 -4.78 0.71 13.02
C ARG A 340 -4.78 -0.41 11.98
N THR A 341 -4.95 -0.05 10.73
CA THR A 341 -4.58 -0.93 9.62
C THR A 341 -3.15 -0.66 9.19
N THR A 342 -2.41 -1.69 8.76
CA THR A 342 -1.00 -1.53 8.40
C THR A 342 -0.77 -1.59 6.89
N ASN A 343 0.36 -1.07 6.45
CA ASN A 343 0.84 -1.18 5.06
C ASN A 343 1.35 -2.58 4.69
N SER A 344 1.39 -3.51 5.64
CA SER A 344 1.56 -4.94 5.45
C SER A 344 0.23 -5.73 5.56
N GLN A 345 -0.91 -5.05 5.42
CA GLN A 345 -2.25 -5.64 5.36
C GLN A 345 -2.73 -6.29 6.66
N ASN A 346 -2.33 -5.78 7.82
CA ASN A 346 -2.64 -6.32 9.14
C ASN A 346 -3.40 -5.33 10.01
N LEU A 347 -3.77 -5.74 11.23
CA LEU A 347 -4.53 -4.94 12.20
C LEU A 347 -3.74 -4.79 13.51
N ILE A 348 -3.87 -3.64 14.16
CA ILE A 348 -3.27 -3.35 15.47
C ILE A 348 -4.37 -2.82 16.41
N LEU A 349 -4.40 -3.31 17.64
CA LEU A 349 -5.16 -2.75 18.76
C LEU A 349 -4.22 -1.84 19.56
N LEU A 350 -4.67 -0.65 19.89
CA LEU A 350 -3.88 0.35 20.61
C LEU A 350 -4.36 0.56 22.05
N ASP A 351 -3.49 1.18 22.85
CA ASP A 351 -3.77 1.71 24.18
C ASP A 351 -4.21 0.63 25.17
N ILE A 352 -3.59 -0.52 25.14
CA ILE A 352 -3.88 -1.62 26.05
C ILE A 352 -3.08 -1.41 27.35
N PRO A 353 -3.73 -1.14 28.51
CA PRO A 353 -3.06 -1.04 29.79
C PRO A 353 -2.42 -2.38 30.20
N ALA A 354 -1.26 -2.32 30.85
CA ALA A 354 -0.49 -3.51 31.23
C ALA A 354 -1.33 -4.51 32.05
N GLU A 355 -2.18 -4.03 32.95
CA GLU A 355 -3.02 -4.85 33.80
C GLU A 355 -4.18 -5.56 33.07
N ARG A 356 -4.46 -5.18 31.81
CA ARG A 356 -5.50 -5.81 30.97
C ARG A 356 -4.93 -6.74 29.91
N LEU A 357 -3.61 -6.72 29.73
CA LEU A 357 -2.95 -7.38 28.61
C LEU A 357 -3.14 -8.90 28.63
N ASP A 358 -2.89 -9.55 29.77
CA ASP A 358 -3.05 -11.01 29.91
C ASP A 358 -4.49 -11.46 29.63
N ALA A 359 -5.47 -10.70 30.10
CA ALA A 359 -6.88 -10.98 29.85
C ALA A 359 -7.24 -10.82 28.37
N LEU A 360 -6.72 -9.78 27.71
CA LEU A 360 -6.90 -9.61 26.26
C LEU A 360 -6.27 -10.79 25.48
N LEU A 361 -5.05 -11.20 25.82
CA LEU A 361 -4.34 -12.27 25.12
C LEU A 361 -4.98 -13.65 25.30
N ALA A 362 -5.80 -13.83 26.35
CA ALA A 362 -6.56 -15.05 26.60
C ALA A 362 -7.83 -15.19 25.73
N GLU A 363 -8.21 -14.14 25.01
CA GLU A 363 -9.41 -14.15 24.17
C GLU A 363 -9.30 -15.15 23.02
N GLU A 364 -10.37 -15.89 22.76
CA GLU A 364 -10.43 -16.95 21.73
C GLU A 364 -10.07 -16.47 20.33
N LEU A 365 -10.28 -15.18 20.04
CA LEU A 365 -10.01 -14.59 18.73
C LEU A 365 -8.52 -14.71 18.34
N PHE A 366 -7.60 -14.60 19.32
CA PHE A 366 -6.15 -14.72 19.06
C PHE A 366 -5.68 -16.14 18.71
N LYS A 367 -6.52 -17.18 18.92
CA LYS A 367 -6.24 -18.52 18.41
C LYS A 367 -6.36 -18.61 16.89
N ARG A 368 -7.21 -17.78 16.28
CA ARG A 368 -7.38 -17.68 14.82
C ARG A 368 -6.44 -16.67 14.16
N TYR A 369 -6.06 -15.65 14.88
CA TYR A 369 -5.23 -14.54 14.41
C TYR A 369 -3.91 -14.52 15.21
N PRO A 370 -2.84 -15.13 14.69
CA PRO A 370 -1.61 -15.30 15.45
C PRO A 370 -0.90 -13.97 15.67
N LEU A 371 -0.35 -13.82 16.88
CA LEU A 371 0.51 -12.68 17.25
C LEU A 371 1.94 -12.87 16.77
N GLN A 372 2.35 -14.10 16.51
CA GLN A 372 3.66 -14.48 15.99
C GLN A 372 3.46 -15.36 14.77
N PRO A 373 3.26 -14.77 13.58
CA PRO A 373 3.13 -15.54 12.35
C PRO A 373 4.49 -16.14 11.94
N GLY A 374 4.46 -17.09 11.01
CA GLY A 374 5.68 -17.65 10.43
C GLY A 374 6.54 -16.59 9.74
N LEU A 375 7.83 -16.89 9.59
CA LEU A 375 8.81 -15.93 9.05
C LEU A 375 8.70 -15.71 7.53
N PHE A 376 7.90 -16.53 6.84
CA PHE A 376 7.51 -16.33 5.45
C PHE A 376 6.07 -15.84 5.35
N SER A 377 5.11 -16.50 5.99
CA SER A 377 3.69 -16.14 5.89
C SER A 377 3.36 -14.79 6.51
N GLY A 378 4.01 -14.42 7.62
CA GLY A 378 3.84 -13.13 8.28
C GLY A 378 4.42 -11.95 7.51
N TYR A 379 5.36 -12.19 6.62
CA TYR A 379 6.07 -11.14 5.86
C TYR A 379 5.73 -11.14 4.36
N ALA A 380 4.59 -11.69 4.01
CA ALA A 380 4.11 -11.80 2.65
C ALA A 380 3.02 -10.77 2.33
N SER A 381 3.02 -10.28 1.11
CA SER A 381 1.96 -9.39 0.61
C SER A 381 1.52 -9.77 -0.79
N SER A 382 0.21 -9.72 -1.03
CA SER A 382 -0.36 -9.99 -2.36
C SER A 382 -1.35 -8.90 -2.79
N CYS A 383 -1.49 -8.76 -4.10
CA CYS A 383 -2.58 -7.97 -4.65
C CYS A 383 -3.89 -8.79 -4.67
N THR A 384 -4.97 -8.17 -5.12
CA THR A 384 -6.30 -8.80 -5.19
C THR A 384 -6.37 -10.01 -6.16
N GLY A 385 -5.45 -10.10 -7.14
CA GLY A 385 -5.47 -11.19 -8.11
C GLY A 385 -6.69 -11.19 -9.04
N ASN A 386 -6.87 -12.28 -9.78
CA ASN A 386 -7.97 -12.41 -10.74
C ASN A 386 -9.34 -12.72 -10.10
N ALA A 387 -9.39 -12.90 -8.79
CA ALA A 387 -10.66 -13.02 -8.07
C ALA A 387 -11.54 -11.79 -8.28
N TYR A 388 -10.94 -10.59 -8.26
CA TYR A 388 -11.66 -9.32 -8.37
C TYR A 388 -11.03 -8.32 -9.37
N CYS A 389 -9.75 -8.47 -9.74
CA CYS A 389 -9.06 -7.52 -10.61
C CYS A 389 -9.21 -7.86 -12.09
N ASN A 390 -9.64 -6.87 -12.89
CA ASN A 390 -9.80 -7.02 -14.34
C ASN A 390 -8.47 -7.18 -15.11
N PHE A 391 -7.34 -6.79 -14.50
CA PHE A 391 -6.01 -6.82 -15.14
C PHE A 391 -5.18 -8.04 -14.77
N ALA A 392 -5.43 -8.67 -13.62
CA ALA A 392 -4.64 -9.80 -13.17
C ALA A 392 -5.03 -11.08 -13.93
N PRO A 393 -4.08 -11.76 -14.60
CA PRO A 393 -4.34 -13.02 -15.29
C PRO A 393 -4.34 -14.23 -14.37
N ILE A 394 -3.86 -14.09 -13.12
CA ILE A 394 -3.69 -15.20 -12.16
C ILE A 394 -4.31 -14.88 -10.81
N GLU A 395 -4.60 -15.91 -10.05
CA GLU A 395 -4.90 -15.82 -8.63
C GLU A 395 -3.61 -15.50 -7.83
N THR A 396 -3.71 -14.77 -6.73
CA THR A 396 -2.53 -14.33 -5.99
C THR A 396 -2.61 -14.58 -4.49
N LYS A 397 -3.76 -14.35 -3.87
CA LYS A 397 -3.90 -14.37 -2.40
C LYS A 397 -3.81 -15.78 -1.81
N ASP A 398 -4.61 -16.70 -2.34
CA ASP A 398 -4.60 -18.09 -1.87
C ASP A 398 -3.30 -18.77 -2.27
N ARG A 399 -2.80 -18.46 -3.48
CA ARG A 399 -1.54 -19.03 -3.95
C ARG A 399 -0.35 -18.60 -3.08
N LEU A 400 -0.25 -17.30 -2.75
CA LEU A 400 0.82 -16.83 -1.88
C LEU A 400 0.72 -17.44 -0.48
N GLN A 401 -0.49 -17.53 0.09
CA GLN A 401 -0.69 -18.17 1.38
C GLN A 401 -0.21 -19.63 1.39
N GLN A 402 -0.60 -20.42 0.38
CA GLN A 402 -0.15 -21.81 0.24
C GLN A 402 1.38 -21.91 0.16
N LEU A 403 2.01 -21.06 -0.67
CA LEU A 403 3.46 -21.06 -0.85
C LEU A 403 4.20 -20.71 0.45
N THR A 404 3.76 -19.67 1.15
CA THR A 404 4.45 -19.20 2.35
C THR A 404 4.23 -20.11 3.55
N GLN A 405 3.06 -20.71 3.71
CA GLN A 405 2.83 -21.77 4.72
C GLN A 405 3.68 -23.01 4.45
N ALA A 406 3.84 -23.40 3.19
CA ALA A 406 4.72 -24.51 2.82
C ALA A 406 6.20 -24.18 3.10
N LEU A 407 6.63 -22.91 2.93
CA LEU A 407 7.98 -22.47 3.29
C LEU A 407 8.17 -22.44 4.81
N ASP A 408 7.21 -21.95 5.59
CA ASP A 408 7.26 -22.01 7.06
C ASP A 408 7.44 -23.46 7.55
N ALA A 409 6.75 -24.41 6.93
CA ALA A 409 6.87 -25.83 7.24
C ALA A 409 8.20 -26.44 6.79
N ALA A 410 8.73 -26.02 5.62
CA ALA A 410 9.99 -26.53 5.07
C ALA A 410 11.24 -25.99 5.81
N PHE A 411 11.14 -24.80 6.39
CA PHE A 411 12.25 -24.11 7.07
C PHE A 411 11.90 -23.74 8.53
N PRO A 412 11.58 -24.72 9.40
CA PRO A 412 11.15 -24.45 10.78
C PRO A 412 12.26 -23.86 11.67
N ALA A 413 13.51 -23.96 11.24
CA ALA A 413 14.68 -23.38 11.90
C ALA A 413 15.06 -21.98 11.35
N ALA A 414 14.24 -21.38 10.50
CA ALA A 414 14.45 -20.01 10.06
C ALA A 414 14.45 -19.07 11.28
N ASP A 415 15.36 -18.10 11.29
CA ASP A 415 15.57 -17.14 12.38
C ASP A 415 15.48 -15.68 11.91
N VAL A 416 15.38 -15.49 10.58
CA VAL A 416 15.23 -14.17 9.93
C VAL A 416 14.05 -14.22 8.95
N PRO A 417 13.20 -13.20 8.94
CA PRO A 417 12.07 -13.15 8.01
C PRO A 417 12.54 -12.99 6.56
N VAL A 418 11.79 -13.62 5.64
CA VAL A 418 11.95 -13.42 4.19
C VAL A 418 10.65 -12.88 3.61
N ARG A 419 10.70 -11.68 3.06
CA ARG A 419 9.54 -11.01 2.46
C ARG A 419 9.26 -11.55 1.07
N ILE A 420 8.05 -12.07 0.88
CA ILE A 420 7.62 -12.59 -0.42
C ILE A 420 6.40 -11.82 -0.89
N ASN A 421 6.54 -11.07 -1.99
CA ASN A 421 5.43 -10.30 -2.54
C ASN A 421 5.00 -10.83 -3.90
N LEU A 422 3.70 -11.17 -4.04
CA LEU A 422 3.13 -11.69 -5.27
C LEU A 422 2.14 -10.69 -5.89
N THR A 423 2.47 -10.18 -7.06
CA THR A 423 1.55 -9.36 -7.87
C THR A 423 1.03 -10.13 -9.08
N GLY A 424 -0.24 -9.96 -9.41
CA GLY A 424 -0.88 -10.66 -10.53
C GLY A 424 -0.52 -10.12 -11.91
N CYS A 425 0.16 -8.97 -12.03
CA CYS A 425 0.56 -8.37 -13.30
C CYS A 425 1.60 -7.25 -13.11
N PHE A 426 2.10 -6.70 -14.22
CA PHE A 426 3.11 -5.62 -14.25
C PHE A 426 2.71 -4.30 -13.55
N HIS A 427 1.46 -4.14 -13.11
CA HIS A 427 1.05 -2.97 -12.32
C HIS A 427 1.69 -2.93 -10.92
N SER A 428 2.29 -4.01 -10.47
CA SER A 428 3.08 -4.10 -9.23
C SER A 428 2.29 -3.65 -7.98
N CYS A 429 1.02 -4.04 -7.90
CA CYS A 429 0.16 -3.61 -6.80
C CYS A 429 0.61 -4.17 -5.45
N ALA A 430 1.27 -5.34 -5.40
CA ALA A 430 1.84 -5.93 -4.20
C ALA A 430 3.33 -5.57 -4.00
N GLN A 431 3.88 -4.64 -4.78
CA GLN A 431 5.24 -4.11 -4.59
C GLN A 431 6.36 -5.19 -4.66
N PRO A 432 6.39 -6.07 -5.67
CA PRO A 432 7.39 -7.14 -5.74
C PRO A 432 8.83 -6.59 -5.82
N GLN A 433 9.01 -5.37 -6.34
CA GLN A 433 10.33 -4.76 -6.51
C GLN A 433 11.06 -4.41 -5.21
N ILE A 434 10.35 -4.37 -4.07
CA ILE A 434 10.95 -4.07 -2.77
C ILE A 434 10.96 -5.27 -1.82
N ALA A 435 10.57 -6.44 -2.29
CA ALA A 435 10.58 -7.68 -1.52
C ALA A 435 11.93 -8.39 -1.60
N ASP A 436 12.23 -9.24 -0.63
CA ASP A 436 13.37 -10.15 -0.68
C ASP A 436 13.23 -11.10 -1.88
N ILE A 437 12.03 -11.65 -2.07
CA ILE A 437 11.63 -12.39 -3.27
C ILE A 437 10.36 -11.76 -3.83
N GLY A 438 10.46 -11.16 -5.00
CA GLY A 438 9.34 -10.56 -5.71
C GLY A 438 8.84 -11.46 -6.84
N LEU A 439 7.53 -11.71 -6.87
CA LEU A 439 6.88 -12.55 -7.86
C LEU A 439 5.89 -11.72 -8.70
N THR A 440 6.03 -11.78 -10.02
CA THR A 440 5.07 -11.17 -10.95
C THR A 440 4.44 -12.24 -11.83
N GLY A 441 3.14 -12.40 -11.68
CA GLY A 441 2.39 -13.41 -12.41
C GLY A 441 2.01 -13.03 -13.83
N GLY A 442 1.89 -14.04 -14.66
CA GLY A 442 1.46 -13.98 -16.04
C GLY A 442 0.86 -15.31 -16.48
N ARG A 443 0.63 -15.47 -17.76
CA ARG A 443 0.26 -16.75 -18.38
C ARG A 443 1.17 -17.02 -19.58
N ALA A 444 1.54 -18.28 -19.75
CA ALA A 444 2.29 -18.73 -20.91
C ALA A 444 1.84 -20.15 -21.31
N LYS A 445 2.14 -20.54 -22.54
CA LYS A 445 1.95 -21.90 -23.00
C LYS A 445 3.16 -22.73 -22.55
N VAL A 446 2.91 -23.73 -21.71
CA VAL A 446 3.89 -24.69 -21.20
C VAL A 446 3.37 -26.07 -21.53
N ASP A 447 4.16 -26.91 -22.20
CA ASP A 447 3.79 -28.27 -22.62
C ASP A 447 2.44 -28.35 -23.36
N GLY A 448 2.12 -27.31 -24.15
CA GLY A 448 0.89 -27.24 -24.94
C GLY A 448 -0.29 -26.56 -24.24
N GLU A 449 -0.27 -26.37 -22.92
CA GLU A 449 -1.34 -25.78 -22.12
C GLU A 449 -1.02 -24.36 -21.65
N VAL A 450 -2.07 -23.50 -21.57
CA VAL A 450 -1.93 -22.14 -21.04
C VAL A 450 -2.04 -22.18 -19.51
N THR A 451 -0.90 -22.07 -18.84
CA THR A 451 -0.79 -22.15 -17.38
C THR A 451 -0.29 -20.84 -16.75
N PRO A 452 -0.52 -20.59 -15.45
CA PRO A 452 0.13 -19.52 -14.73
C PRO A 452 1.66 -19.69 -14.72
N VAL A 453 2.37 -18.57 -14.94
CA VAL A 453 3.83 -18.49 -14.84
C VAL A 453 4.25 -17.26 -14.06
N TYR A 454 5.44 -17.28 -13.49
CA TYR A 454 5.95 -16.19 -12.64
C TYR A 454 7.35 -15.77 -13.08
N THR A 455 7.56 -14.47 -13.19
CA THR A 455 8.91 -13.91 -13.17
C THR A 455 9.33 -13.72 -11.72
N VAL A 456 10.58 -14.02 -11.42
CA VAL A 456 11.17 -13.94 -10.08
C VAL A 456 12.21 -12.83 -10.05
N GLN A 457 12.23 -12.07 -8.97
CA GLN A 457 13.26 -11.06 -8.70
C GLN A 457 13.68 -11.16 -7.23
N VAL A 458 14.92 -10.82 -6.92
CA VAL A 458 15.51 -11.03 -5.59
C VAL A 458 16.23 -9.80 -5.06
N GLY A 459 16.25 -9.60 -3.73
CA GLY A 459 17.10 -8.64 -3.04
C GLY A 459 16.59 -7.20 -2.99
N GLY A 460 15.27 -6.97 -3.06
CA GLY A 460 14.68 -5.65 -2.90
C GLY A 460 14.63 -5.18 -1.44
N SER A 461 14.79 -3.88 -1.21
CA SER A 461 14.66 -3.26 0.11
C SER A 461 14.33 -1.77 0.01
N LEU A 462 13.92 -1.19 1.14
CA LEU A 462 13.77 0.25 1.36
C LEU A 462 14.70 0.72 2.49
N GLY A 463 14.45 1.91 3.04
CA GLY A 463 15.31 2.53 4.04
C GLY A 463 16.54 3.19 3.44
N PRO A 464 17.64 3.36 4.22
CA PRO A 464 18.84 4.07 3.77
C PRO A 464 19.43 3.49 2.49
N ASP A 465 19.47 2.16 2.42
CA ASP A 465 20.03 1.40 1.30
C ASP A 465 18.97 0.91 0.31
N ALA A 466 17.94 1.72 0.06
CA ALA A 466 16.86 1.37 -0.84
C ALA A 466 17.34 0.95 -2.22
N ALA A 467 16.95 -0.25 -2.63
CA ALA A 467 17.24 -0.78 -3.96
C ALA A 467 16.11 -1.69 -4.43
N TYR A 468 15.90 -1.74 -5.73
CA TYR A 468 14.96 -2.68 -6.30
C TYR A 468 15.54 -4.09 -6.39
N ALA A 469 14.67 -5.08 -6.21
CA ALA A 469 14.97 -6.47 -6.47
C ALA A 469 15.45 -6.66 -7.91
N GLN A 470 16.50 -7.46 -8.09
CA GLN A 470 17.10 -7.76 -9.38
C GLN A 470 16.33 -8.91 -10.06
N PRO A 471 15.90 -8.73 -11.31
CA PRO A 471 15.15 -9.77 -12.01
C PRO A 471 16.07 -10.94 -12.37
N LEU A 472 15.59 -12.17 -12.12
CA LEU A 472 16.19 -13.39 -12.63
C LEU A 472 15.58 -13.70 -14.01
N ALA A 473 16.42 -14.16 -14.93
CA ALA A 473 15.99 -14.45 -16.30
C ALA A 473 15.07 -15.68 -16.37
N GLY A 474 14.10 -15.64 -17.27
CA GLY A 474 13.16 -16.73 -17.48
C GLY A 474 11.88 -16.63 -16.67
N ARG A 475 11.08 -17.70 -16.72
CA ARG A 475 9.81 -17.81 -16.00
C ARG A 475 9.71 -19.17 -15.35
N VAL A 476 9.02 -19.24 -14.23
CA VAL A 476 8.73 -20.50 -13.50
C VAL A 476 7.25 -20.84 -13.67
N ALA A 477 6.93 -22.04 -14.09
CA ALA A 477 5.54 -22.52 -14.14
C ALA A 477 4.99 -22.74 -12.73
N ASP A 478 3.69 -22.58 -12.55
CA ASP A 478 3.01 -22.71 -11.25
C ASP A 478 3.33 -24.03 -10.53
N ALA A 479 3.35 -25.14 -11.27
CA ALA A 479 3.67 -26.46 -10.71
C ALA A 479 5.10 -26.57 -10.12
N LYS A 480 6.03 -25.76 -10.60
CA LYS A 480 7.44 -25.77 -10.13
C LYS A 480 7.74 -24.66 -9.13
N LEU A 481 6.80 -23.72 -8.89
CA LEU A 481 7.08 -22.48 -8.15
C LEU A 481 7.50 -22.74 -6.70
N LEU A 482 6.83 -23.64 -5.98
CA LEU A 482 7.19 -23.97 -4.59
C LEU A 482 8.62 -24.54 -4.51
N ALA A 483 8.97 -25.48 -5.39
CA ALA A 483 10.30 -26.07 -5.41
C ALA A 483 11.39 -25.02 -5.73
N ALA A 484 11.10 -24.09 -6.65
CA ALA A 484 11.99 -22.98 -6.98
C ALA A 484 12.21 -22.04 -5.77
N LEU A 485 11.13 -21.71 -5.05
CA LEU A 485 11.23 -20.87 -3.83
C LEU A 485 12.01 -21.59 -2.72
N CYS A 486 11.76 -22.89 -2.49
CA CYS A 486 12.53 -23.68 -1.55
C CYS A 486 14.02 -23.69 -1.88
N ALA A 487 14.39 -23.82 -3.17
CA ALA A 487 15.77 -23.78 -3.61
C ALA A 487 16.44 -22.42 -3.35
N LEU A 488 15.75 -21.31 -3.66
CA LEU A 488 16.26 -19.95 -3.40
C LEU A 488 16.43 -19.70 -1.90
N VAL A 489 15.49 -20.12 -1.06
CA VAL A 489 15.57 -19.98 0.41
C VAL A 489 16.67 -20.87 0.98
N ALA A 490 16.81 -22.12 0.51
CA ALA A 490 17.88 -23.01 0.92
C ALA A 490 19.26 -22.44 0.56
N HIS A 491 19.41 -21.88 -0.65
CA HIS A 491 20.63 -21.20 -1.06
C HIS A 491 20.95 -20.02 -0.14
N TYR A 492 19.96 -19.16 0.15
CA TYR A 492 20.13 -18.07 1.12
C TYR A 492 20.70 -18.56 2.45
N PHE A 493 20.08 -19.56 3.08
CA PHE A 493 20.54 -20.09 4.37
C PHE A 493 21.91 -20.76 4.28
N ALA A 494 22.32 -21.24 3.11
CA ALA A 494 23.65 -21.85 2.92
C ALA A 494 24.77 -20.82 2.76
N VAL A 495 24.49 -19.61 2.23
CA VAL A 495 25.53 -18.64 1.87
C VAL A 495 25.51 -17.36 2.71
N ARG A 496 24.44 -17.12 3.52
CA ARG A 496 24.32 -15.93 4.37
C ARG A 496 25.35 -15.95 5.51
N GLU A 497 25.72 -14.77 5.97
CA GLU A 497 26.41 -14.58 7.25
C GLU A 497 25.41 -14.62 8.42
N ALA A 498 25.90 -14.76 9.65
CA ALA A 498 25.04 -14.83 10.84
C ALA A 498 24.22 -13.54 11.00
N GLY A 499 22.90 -13.68 11.03
CA GLY A 499 21.96 -12.55 11.17
C GLY A 499 21.76 -11.71 9.90
N GLU A 500 22.45 -12.02 8.80
CA GLU A 500 22.34 -11.29 7.54
C GLU A 500 20.94 -11.47 6.93
N ALA A 501 20.31 -10.36 6.52
CA ALA A 501 19.02 -10.39 5.86
C ALA A 501 19.13 -10.88 4.40
N PHE A 502 18.04 -11.39 3.84
CA PHE A 502 18.02 -11.95 2.48
C PHE A 502 18.53 -10.95 1.43
N HIS A 503 18.06 -9.71 1.46
CA HIS A 503 18.48 -8.69 0.51
C HIS A 503 19.95 -8.28 0.65
N GLU A 504 20.53 -8.35 1.84
CA GLU A 504 21.95 -8.10 2.09
C GLU A 504 22.79 -9.22 1.48
N THR A 505 22.40 -10.48 1.70
CA THR A 505 23.04 -11.65 1.08
C THR A 505 23.02 -11.57 -0.45
N VAL A 506 21.87 -11.20 -1.05
CA VAL A 506 21.78 -11.02 -2.52
C VAL A 506 22.73 -9.96 -3.02
N ARG A 507 22.91 -8.87 -2.29
CA ARG A 507 23.84 -7.78 -2.70
C ARG A 507 25.31 -8.17 -2.61
N ARG A 508 25.65 -9.00 -1.63
CA ARG A 508 27.01 -9.47 -1.40
C ARG A 508 27.42 -10.60 -2.34
N THR A 509 26.49 -11.40 -2.83
CA THR A 509 26.73 -12.57 -3.67
C THR A 509 26.47 -12.28 -5.15
N PRO A 510 27.15 -12.98 -6.09
CA PRO A 510 26.89 -12.79 -7.52
C PRO A 510 25.46 -13.17 -7.91
N LEU A 511 24.78 -12.32 -8.68
CA LEU A 511 23.43 -12.62 -9.19
C LEU A 511 23.39 -13.91 -10.04
N ALA A 512 24.51 -14.27 -10.67
CA ALA A 512 24.64 -15.49 -11.45
C ALA A 512 24.41 -16.75 -10.61
N ASP A 513 24.77 -16.74 -9.32
CA ASP A 513 24.56 -17.88 -8.43
C ASP A 513 23.05 -18.09 -8.16
N TRP A 514 22.31 -17.00 -7.91
CA TRP A 514 20.86 -17.02 -7.77
C TRP A 514 20.16 -17.46 -9.05
N GLN A 515 20.69 -17.02 -10.21
CA GLN A 515 20.21 -17.47 -11.51
C GLN A 515 20.45 -18.96 -11.75
N ALA A 516 21.60 -19.47 -11.34
CA ALA A 516 21.94 -20.91 -11.43
C ALA A 516 21.02 -21.77 -10.54
N VAL A 517 20.70 -21.29 -9.35
CA VAL A 517 19.71 -21.95 -8.45
C VAL A 517 18.32 -22.02 -9.07
N LEU A 518 17.87 -20.97 -9.78
CA LEU A 518 16.56 -20.92 -10.41
C LEU A 518 16.50 -21.71 -11.73
N ALA A 519 17.59 -21.88 -12.44
CA ALA A 519 17.66 -22.43 -13.79
C ALA A 519 16.92 -23.79 -13.98
N PRO A 520 17.00 -24.79 -13.06
CA PRO A 520 16.32 -26.07 -13.23
C PRO A 520 14.78 -25.98 -13.23
N TYR A 521 14.23 -24.88 -12.78
CA TYR A 521 12.78 -24.67 -12.63
C TYR A 521 12.17 -23.84 -13.77
N LEU A 522 12.98 -23.30 -14.66
CA LEU A 522 12.53 -22.44 -15.76
C LEU A 522 11.75 -23.21 -16.83
N VAL A 523 10.90 -22.45 -17.55
CA VAL A 523 10.08 -22.92 -18.68
C VAL A 523 10.20 -21.95 -19.85
#